data_d78e7a71833009b412171b7165cdac5c
#
_entry.id   d78e7a71833009b412171b7165cdac5c
#
_cell.length_a   1.000
_cell.length_b   1.000
_cell.length_c   1.000
_cell.angle_alpha   90.00
_cell.angle_beta   90.00
_cell.angle_gamma   90.00
#
_symmetry.space_group_name_H-M   'P 1'
#
loop_
_entity.id
_entity.type
_entity.pdbx_description
1 polymer ?
#
loop_
_entity_poly.entity_id
_entity_poly.type
_entity_poly.pdbx_seq_one_letter_code
_entity_poly.pdbx_strand_id
1 'polypeptide(L)'
;MNFTPQIAPLGSLWLSAIVGLLPLITMFVTLGWLRWKAHWAGLTSVGVAIIVAVFAFHMPFPLAFLSATQGAVFGVFPIMWIVFTAIALYQITVVSGRFEDLRSVFALVSDDPRVQAMLIAFCFGGLLEALAGFGAPVAITGVMLLAIG
;
A
#
# COMPACT_ATOMS: atom_id res chain seq x y z
N MET A 1 0.79 -10.64 -29.26
CA MET A 1 2.15 -11.06 -28.91
C MET A 1 2.05 -11.98 -27.70
N ASN A 2 2.38 -13.27 -27.87
CA ASN A 2 2.31 -14.23 -26.77
C ASN A 2 3.67 -14.23 -26.06
N PHE A 3 3.76 -13.47 -24.98
CA PHE A 3 4.92 -13.51 -24.08
C PHE A 3 4.63 -14.53 -22.99
N THR A 4 5.41 -15.60 -22.95
CA THR A 4 5.38 -16.57 -21.85
C THR A 4 6.50 -16.24 -20.88
N PRO A 5 6.18 -15.78 -19.65
CA PRO A 5 7.20 -15.45 -18.66
C PRO A 5 7.99 -16.72 -18.29
N GLN A 6 9.31 -16.67 -18.43
CA GLN A 6 10.19 -17.73 -17.95
C GLN A 6 10.41 -17.56 -16.45
N ILE A 7 10.28 -18.65 -15.70
CA ILE A 7 10.43 -18.63 -14.22
C ILE A 7 11.87 -18.34 -13.80
N ALA A 8 12.85 -18.75 -14.61
CA ALA A 8 14.28 -18.56 -14.32
C ALA A 8 15.03 -18.07 -15.58
N PRO A 9 14.79 -16.84 -16.07
CA PRO A 9 15.41 -16.33 -17.29
C PRO A 9 16.94 -16.17 -17.18
N LEU A 10 17.47 -16.05 -15.96
CA LEU A 10 18.90 -15.90 -15.68
C LEU A 10 19.61 -17.25 -15.41
N GLY A 11 18.98 -18.40 -15.75
CA GLY A 11 19.54 -19.73 -15.56
C GLY A 11 19.49 -20.25 -14.12
N SER A 12 19.15 -19.41 -13.15
CA SER A 12 18.99 -19.76 -11.72
C SER A 12 17.76 -19.08 -11.15
N LEU A 13 16.94 -19.84 -10.41
CA LEU A 13 15.77 -19.32 -9.73
C LEU A 13 16.14 -18.22 -8.70
N TRP A 14 17.21 -18.43 -7.96
CA TRP A 14 17.67 -17.50 -6.93
C TRP A 14 18.14 -16.16 -7.54
N LEU A 15 18.92 -16.19 -8.62
CA LEU A 15 19.36 -14.98 -9.30
C LEU A 15 18.16 -14.22 -9.88
N SER A 16 17.22 -14.92 -10.49
CA SER A 16 16.01 -14.30 -11.05
C SER A 16 15.14 -13.69 -9.95
N ALA A 17 15.02 -14.33 -8.79
CA ALA A 17 14.31 -13.80 -7.66
C ALA A 17 14.98 -12.54 -7.07
N ILE A 18 16.30 -12.55 -6.90
CA ILE A 18 17.05 -11.39 -6.40
C ILE A 18 16.90 -10.19 -7.35
N VAL A 19 17.03 -10.42 -8.64
CA VAL A 19 16.87 -9.36 -9.64
C VAL A 19 15.42 -8.88 -9.71
N GLY A 20 14.44 -9.77 -9.54
CA GLY A 20 13.02 -9.42 -9.42
C GLY A 20 12.66 -8.59 -8.18
N LEU A 21 13.47 -8.68 -7.11
CA LEU A 21 13.30 -7.88 -5.89
C LEU A 21 13.89 -6.47 -5.99
N LEU A 22 14.73 -6.16 -7.00
CA LEU A 22 15.36 -4.84 -7.15
C LEU A 22 14.38 -3.67 -7.11
N PRO A 23 13.21 -3.68 -7.78
CA PRO A 23 12.25 -2.59 -7.69
C PRO A 23 11.74 -2.36 -6.25
N LEU A 24 11.51 -3.45 -5.53
CA LEU A 24 11.05 -3.40 -4.14
C LEU A 24 12.13 -2.84 -3.22
N ILE A 25 13.37 -3.31 -3.37
CA ILE A 25 14.54 -2.79 -2.64
C ILE A 25 14.72 -1.30 -2.94
N THR A 26 14.61 -0.89 -4.21
CA THR A 26 14.68 0.53 -4.60
C THR A 26 13.64 1.36 -3.87
N MET A 27 12.40 0.88 -3.78
CA MET A 27 11.33 1.56 -3.07
C MET A 27 11.66 1.73 -1.56
N PHE A 28 12.12 0.67 -0.90
CA PHE A 28 12.49 0.74 0.52
C PHE A 28 13.69 1.64 0.78
N VAL A 29 14.71 1.59 -0.07
CA VAL A 29 15.90 2.44 0.05
C VAL A 29 15.54 3.91 -0.16
N THR A 30 14.76 4.23 -1.18
CA THR A 30 14.38 5.61 -1.49
C THR A 30 13.45 6.20 -0.44
N LEU A 31 12.50 5.42 0.10
CA LEU A 31 11.60 5.88 1.17
C LEU A 31 12.28 5.89 2.54
N GLY A 32 12.93 4.78 2.91
CA GLY A 32 13.46 4.59 4.26
C GLY A 32 14.79 5.29 4.50
N TRP A 33 15.73 5.13 3.57
CA TRP A 33 17.07 5.70 3.76
C TRP A 33 17.21 7.10 3.18
N LEU A 34 16.85 7.29 1.90
CA LEU A 34 16.95 8.60 1.25
C LEU A 34 15.83 9.56 1.65
N ARG A 35 14.76 9.06 2.30
CA ARG A 35 13.59 9.85 2.73
C ARG A 35 12.99 10.71 1.61
N TRP A 36 12.97 10.18 0.41
CA TRP A 36 12.35 10.87 -0.71
C TRP A 36 10.83 10.94 -0.54
N LYS A 37 10.22 11.91 -1.21
CA LYS A 37 8.75 11.98 -1.27
C LYS A 37 8.20 10.72 -1.94
N ALA A 38 7.11 10.16 -1.42
CA ALA A 38 6.56 8.87 -1.85
C ALA A 38 6.34 8.75 -3.37
N HIS A 39 5.90 9.84 -4.02
CA HIS A 39 5.67 9.82 -5.47
C HIS A 39 6.97 9.67 -6.28
N TRP A 40 8.10 10.26 -5.84
CA TRP A 40 9.40 10.08 -6.49
C TRP A 40 9.96 8.67 -6.26
N ALA A 41 9.80 8.14 -5.05
CA ALA A 41 10.19 6.78 -4.74
C ALA A 41 9.39 5.76 -5.56
N GLY A 42 8.08 5.97 -5.72
CA GLY A 42 7.23 5.15 -6.57
C GLY A 42 7.64 5.19 -8.05
N LEU A 43 7.87 6.40 -8.61
CA LEU A 43 8.29 6.55 -10.01
C LEU A 43 9.65 5.90 -10.29
N THR A 44 10.63 6.07 -9.41
CA THR A 44 11.95 5.41 -9.55
C THR A 44 11.83 3.90 -9.46
N SER A 45 11.02 3.37 -8.55
CA SER A 45 10.77 1.94 -8.43
C SER A 45 10.12 1.36 -9.70
N VAL A 46 9.13 2.05 -10.26
CA VAL A 46 8.51 1.66 -11.54
C VAL A 46 9.53 1.70 -12.69
N GLY A 47 10.38 2.73 -12.75
CA GLY A 47 11.47 2.81 -13.72
C GLY A 47 12.42 1.61 -13.64
N VAL A 48 12.85 1.25 -12.43
CA VAL A 48 13.69 0.05 -12.19
C VAL A 48 12.95 -1.23 -12.57
N ALA A 49 11.65 -1.32 -12.28
CA ALA A 49 10.84 -2.48 -12.64
C ALA A 49 10.77 -2.68 -14.18
N ILE A 50 10.58 -1.61 -14.94
CA ILE A 50 10.59 -1.65 -16.41
C ILE A 50 11.97 -2.09 -16.94
N ILE A 51 13.06 -1.54 -16.39
CA ILE A 51 14.42 -1.91 -16.78
C ILE A 51 14.66 -3.41 -16.50
N VAL A 52 14.33 -3.88 -15.32
CA VAL A 52 14.46 -5.29 -14.94
C VAL A 52 13.61 -6.19 -15.84
N ALA A 53 12.35 -5.82 -16.10
CA ALA A 53 11.46 -6.59 -16.97
C ALA A 53 12.01 -6.72 -18.40
N VAL A 54 12.55 -5.65 -18.98
CA VAL A 54 13.04 -5.64 -20.35
C VAL A 54 14.39 -6.36 -20.45
N PHE A 55 15.36 -6.03 -19.59
CA PHE A 55 16.73 -6.51 -19.72
C PHE A 55 16.96 -7.88 -19.07
N ALA A 56 16.40 -8.13 -17.89
CA ALA A 56 16.60 -9.39 -17.18
C ALA A 56 15.57 -10.46 -17.58
N PHE A 57 14.32 -10.08 -17.76
CA PHE A 57 13.24 -11.01 -18.11
C PHE A 57 12.91 -11.04 -19.61
N HIS A 58 13.65 -10.30 -20.45
CA HIS A 58 13.49 -10.25 -21.91
C HIS A 58 12.06 -9.93 -22.36
N MET A 59 11.34 -9.13 -21.55
CA MET A 59 10.00 -8.69 -21.86
C MET A 59 10.03 -7.64 -22.97
N PRO A 60 9.20 -7.73 -24.04
CA PRO A 60 9.11 -6.69 -25.04
C PRO A 60 8.76 -5.33 -24.43
N PHE A 61 9.51 -4.29 -24.75
CA PHE A 61 9.31 -2.94 -24.20
C PHE A 61 7.85 -2.44 -24.28
N PRO A 62 7.12 -2.62 -25.42
CA PRO A 62 5.72 -2.21 -25.47
C PRO A 62 4.84 -2.92 -24.43
N LEU A 63 5.13 -4.19 -24.14
CA LEU A 63 4.36 -4.96 -23.18
C LEU A 63 4.69 -4.52 -21.74
N ALA A 64 5.94 -4.22 -21.43
CA ALA A 64 6.35 -3.68 -20.13
C ALA A 64 5.71 -2.31 -19.88
N PHE A 65 5.65 -1.44 -20.89
CA PHE A 65 5.00 -0.14 -20.80
C PHE A 65 3.48 -0.26 -20.65
N LEU A 66 2.83 -1.16 -21.40
CA LEU A 66 1.40 -1.45 -21.25
C LEU A 66 1.07 -1.99 -19.85
N SER A 67 1.92 -2.86 -19.30
CA SER A 67 1.74 -3.36 -17.93
C SER A 67 1.87 -2.25 -16.89
N ALA A 68 2.83 -1.33 -17.07
CA ALA A 68 2.99 -0.17 -16.19
C ALA A 68 1.78 0.78 -16.26
N THR A 69 1.26 1.04 -17.47
CA THR A 69 0.04 1.87 -17.64
C THR A 69 -1.20 1.20 -17.08
N GLN A 70 -1.35 -0.11 -17.25
CA GLN A 70 -2.42 -0.88 -16.62
C GLN A 70 -2.36 -0.79 -15.10
N GLY A 71 -1.16 -0.93 -14.51
CA GLY A 71 -0.94 -0.74 -13.08
C GLY A 71 -1.29 0.68 -12.61
N ALA A 72 -0.93 1.70 -13.39
CA ALA A 72 -1.28 3.09 -13.09
C ALA A 72 -2.80 3.33 -13.12
N VAL A 73 -3.49 2.83 -14.14
CA VAL A 73 -4.96 2.91 -14.24
C VAL A 73 -5.63 2.18 -13.06
N PHE A 74 -5.13 1.00 -12.71
CA PHE A 74 -5.63 0.24 -11.57
C PHE A 74 -5.37 0.97 -10.24
N GLY A 75 -4.24 1.64 -10.10
CA GLY A 75 -3.92 2.48 -8.93
C GLY A 75 -4.87 3.67 -8.81
N VAL A 76 -5.14 4.36 -9.92
CA VAL A 76 -5.98 5.56 -9.91
C VAL A 76 -7.47 5.21 -9.76
N PHE A 77 -7.98 4.25 -10.52
CA PHE A 77 -9.42 3.96 -10.53
C PHE A 77 -9.90 3.20 -9.28
N PRO A 78 -9.54 1.92 -9.06
CA PRO A 78 -10.08 1.22 -7.88
C PRO A 78 -9.45 1.69 -6.56
N ILE A 79 -8.12 1.85 -6.49
CA ILE A 79 -7.45 2.11 -5.21
C ILE A 79 -7.74 3.54 -4.71
N MET A 80 -7.59 4.55 -5.55
CA MET A 80 -7.88 5.94 -5.16
C MET A 80 -9.36 6.15 -4.85
N TRP A 81 -10.26 5.43 -5.53
CA TRP A 81 -11.69 5.47 -5.23
C TRP A 81 -12.01 4.90 -3.84
N ILE A 82 -11.37 3.78 -3.47
CA ILE A 82 -11.49 3.21 -2.12
C ILE A 82 -10.99 4.21 -1.07
N VAL A 83 -9.82 4.82 -1.28
CA VAL A 83 -9.27 5.82 -0.35
C VAL A 83 -10.19 7.03 -0.24
N PHE A 84 -10.71 7.54 -1.35
CA PHE A 84 -11.64 8.66 -1.37
C PHE A 84 -12.92 8.37 -0.58
N THR A 85 -13.54 7.22 -0.82
CA THR A 85 -14.76 6.83 -0.10
C THR A 85 -14.51 6.57 1.38
N ALA A 86 -13.35 6.00 1.75
CA ALA A 86 -12.96 5.81 3.14
C ALA A 86 -12.77 7.14 3.87
N ILE A 87 -12.11 8.12 3.25
CA ILE A 87 -11.96 9.47 3.80
C ILE A 87 -13.31 10.17 3.92
N ALA A 88 -14.18 10.06 2.91
CA ALA A 88 -15.51 10.65 2.93
C ALA A 88 -16.36 10.06 4.09
N LEU A 89 -16.35 8.74 4.26
CA LEU A 89 -17.04 8.07 5.36
C LEU A 89 -16.49 8.52 6.72
N TYR A 90 -15.18 8.61 6.85
CA TYR A 90 -14.53 9.15 8.05
C TYR A 90 -15.01 10.57 8.35
N GLN A 91 -15.00 11.47 7.37
CA GLN A 91 -15.46 12.85 7.55
C GLN A 91 -16.93 12.92 7.98
N ILE A 92 -17.80 12.11 7.41
CA ILE A 92 -19.20 12.00 7.81
C ILE A 92 -19.31 11.55 9.28
N THR A 93 -18.52 10.59 9.70
CA THR A 93 -18.50 10.07 11.07
C THR A 93 -18.03 11.14 12.07
N VAL A 94 -17.02 11.93 11.68
CA VAL A 94 -16.52 13.03 12.52
C VAL A 94 -17.55 14.17 12.62
N VAL A 95 -18.09 14.62 11.47
CA VAL A 95 -19.05 15.74 11.44
C VAL A 95 -20.38 15.38 12.13
N SER A 96 -20.79 14.11 12.05
CA SER A 96 -22.00 13.64 12.75
C SER A 96 -21.83 13.46 14.27
N GLY A 97 -20.60 13.64 14.81
CA GLY A 97 -20.30 13.43 16.22
C GLY A 97 -20.17 11.95 16.65
N ARG A 98 -20.49 11.00 15.76
CA ARG A 98 -20.43 9.57 16.05
C ARG A 98 -19.02 9.02 16.28
N PHE A 99 -18.02 9.80 15.91
CA PHE A 99 -16.63 9.45 16.18
C PHE A 99 -16.31 9.43 17.68
N GLU A 100 -16.91 10.33 18.46
CA GLU A 100 -16.75 10.34 19.92
C GLU A 100 -17.44 9.13 20.57
N ASP A 101 -18.56 8.68 20.03
CA ASP A 101 -19.21 7.44 20.50
C ASP A 101 -18.28 6.24 20.32
N LEU A 102 -17.62 6.15 19.16
CA LEU A 102 -16.64 5.10 18.88
C LEU A 102 -15.43 5.19 19.83
N ARG A 103 -14.91 6.39 20.05
CA ARG A 103 -13.80 6.64 20.98
C ARG A 103 -14.16 6.25 22.40
N SER A 104 -15.37 6.57 22.83
CA SER A 104 -15.86 6.23 24.18
C SER A 104 -15.93 4.72 24.42
N VAL A 105 -16.26 3.94 23.38
CA VAL A 105 -16.26 2.46 23.46
C VAL A 105 -14.86 1.91 23.73
N PHE A 106 -13.82 2.47 23.10
CA PHE A 106 -12.44 2.06 23.40
C PHE A 106 -12.00 2.50 24.81
N ALA A 107 -12.44 3.66 25.29
CA ALA A 107 -12.17 4.12 26.64
C ALA A 107 -12.82 3.23 27.71
N LEU A 108 -13.97 2.61 27.43
CA LEU A 108 -14.60 1.63 28.35
C LEU A 108 -13.76 0.36 28.53
N VAL A 109 -12.91 0.02 27.56
CA VAL A 109 -12.08 -1.20 27.64
C VAL A 109 -10.80 -0.93 28.46
N SER A 110 -10.19 0.25 28.29
CA SER A 110 -9.00 0.65 29.06
C SER A 110 -8.80 2.15 29.02
N ASP A 111 -8.41 2.73 30.15
CA ASP A 111 -8.02 4.15 30.25
C ASP A 111 -6.57 4.39 29.80
N ASP A 112 -5.78 3.33 29.59
CA ASP A 112 -4.39 3.45 29.13
C ASP A 112 -4.35 3.71 27.61
N PRO A 113 -3.80 4.88 27.15
CA PRO A 113 -3.70 5.21 25.73
C PRO A 113 -2.92 4.17 24.90
N ARG A 114 -1.98 3.47 25.51
CA ARG A 114 -1.19 2.43 24.84
C ARG A 114 -2.05 1.20 24.51
N VAL A 115 -2.91 0.82 25.45
CA VAL A 115 -3.85 -0.29 25.24
C VAL A 115 -4.91 0.11 24.21
N GLN A 116 -5.43 1.33 24.27
CA GLN A 116 -6.36 1.85 23.26
C GLN A 116 -5.70 1.87 21.87
N ALA A 117 -4.46 2.33 21.75
CA ALA A 117 -3.73 2.33 20.48
C ALA A 117 -3.55 0.91 19.94
N MET A 118 -3.26 -0.08 20.79
CA MET A 118 -3.13 -1.48 20.39
C MET A 118 -4.48 -2.05 19.93
N LEU A 119 -5.57 -1.78 20.63
CA LEU A 119 -6.91 -2.21 20.24
C LEU A 119 -7.33 -1.63 18.89
N ILE A 120 -7.08 -0.35 18.66
CA ILE A 120 -7.41 0.31 17.40
C ILE A 120 -6.53 -0.21 16.27
N ALA A 121 -5.21 -0.26 16.45
CA ALA A 121 -4.29 -0.66 15.39
C ALA A 121 -4.45 -2.14 15.02
N PHE A 122 -4.59 -3.01 15.99
CA PHE A 122 -4.59 -4.46 15.77
C PHE A 122 -6.00 -5.05 15.65
N CYS A 123 -6.85 -4.86 16.67
CA CYS A 123 -8.17 -5.51 16.67
C CYS A 123 -9.14 -4.84 15.68
N PHE A 124 -9.27 -3.52 15.76
CA PHE A 124 -10.17 -2.78 14.87
C PHE A 124 -9.61 -2.69 13.46
N GLY A 125 -8.29 -2.46 13.33
CA GLY A 125 -7.60 -2.48 12.04
C GLY A 125 -7.71 -3.84 11.36
N GLY A 126 -7.50 -4.94 12.09
CA GLY A 126 -7.66 -6.31 11.58
C GLY A 126 -9.10 -6.64 11.18
N LEU A 127 -10.09 -6.17 11.94
CA LEU A 127 -11.50 -6.30 11.58
C LEU A 127 -11.83 -5.55 10.29
N LEU A 128 -11.38 -4.32 10.17
CA LEU A 128 -11.59 -3.52 8.95
C LEU A 128 -10.87 -4.14 7.74
N GLU A 129 -9.66 -4.70 7.94
CA GLU A 129 -8.93 -5.39 6.86
C GLU A 129 -9.68 -6.63 6.37
N ALA A 130 -10.28 -7.38 7.29
CA ALA A 130 -11.10 -8.55 6.95
C ALA A 130 -12.38 -8.17 6.17
N LEU A 131 -12.97 -7.00 6.47
CA LEU A 131 -14.21 -6.54 5.85
C LEU A 131 -13.99 -5.78 4.54
N ALA A 132 -12.98 -4.92 4.48
CA ALA A 132 -12.77 -3.99 3.37
C ALA A 132 -11.47 -4.27 2.59
N GLY A 133 -10.45 -4.84 3.22
CA GLY A 133 -9.14 -5.10 2.61
C GLY A 133 -8.43 -3.85 2.06
N PHE A 134 -7.46 -4.07 1.19
CA PHE A 134 -6.78 -3.04 0.37
C PHE A 134 -6.16 -1.84 1.10
N GLY A 135 -5.82 -1.96 2.39
CA GLY A 135 -5.19 -0.86 3.14
C GLY A 135 -6.13 0.29 3.52
N ALA A 136 -7.44 0.20 3.24
CA ALA A 136 -8.42 1.15 3.75
C ALA A 136 -8.38 1.27 5.28
N PRO A 137 -8.18 0.18 6.04
CA PRO A 137 -8.01 0.23 7.49
C PRO A 137 -6.86 1.12 7.94
N VAL A 138 -5.73 1.11 7.24
CA VAL A 138 -4.55 1.91 7.60
C VAL A 138 -4.87 3.41 7.59
N ALA A 139 -5.66 3.88 6.64
CA ALA A 139 -6.09 5.27 6.59
C ALA A 139 -7.01 5.63 7.76
N ILE A 140 -7.97 4.76 8.10
CA ILE A 140 -8.93 4.99 9.18
C ILE A 140 -8.25 4.87 10.54
N THR A 141 -7.56 3.78 10.81
CA THR A 141 -6.87 3.55 12.09
C THR A 141 -5.74 4.55 12.31
N GLY A 142 -5.02 4.96 11.26
CA GLY A 142 -3.99 5.99 11.34
C GLY A 142 -4.53 7.33 11.83
N VAL A 143 -5.68 7.75 11.31
CA VAL A 143 -6.34 8.98 11.77
C VAL A 143 -6.86 8.83 13.20
N MET A 144 -7.43 7.66 13.55
CA MET A 144 -7.87 7.39 14.93
C MET A 144 -6.71 7.44 15.93
N LEU A 145 -5.55 6.88 15.57
CA LEU A 145 -4.34 6.92 16.41
C LEU A 145 -3.82 8.34 16.59
N LEU A 146 -3.84 9.16 15.54
CA LEU A 146 -3.49 10.58 15.64
C LEU A 146 -4.44 11.38 16.54
N ALA A 147 -5.69 10.97 16.68
CA ALA A 147 -6.67 11.62 17.54
C ALA A 147 -6.54 11.25 19.02
N ILE A 148 -5.80 10.17 19.35
CA ILE A 148 -5.53 9.76 20.74
C ILE A 148 -4.32 10.52 21.31
N GLY A 149 -3.42 11.03 20.48
CA GLY A 149 -2.25 11.84 20.85
C GLY A 149 -0.97 11.06 20.71
#